data_f7cb78beb4330b38040531993f0aeab4
#
_entry.id   f7cb78beb4330b38040531993f0aeab4
#
_cell.length_a   1.000
_cell.length_b   1.000
_cell.length_c   1.000
_cell.angle_alpha   90.00
_cell.angle_beta   90.00
_cell.angle_gamma   90.00
#
_symmetry.space_group_name_H-M   'P 1'
#
loop_
_entity.id
_entity.type
_entity.pdbx_description
1 polymer ?
#
loop_
_entity_poly.entity_id
_entity_poly.type
_entity_poly.pdbx_seq_one_letter_code
_entity_poly.pdbx_strand_id
1 'polypeptide(L)'
;TQMVERRGVVTGANAMRNGSASSGVGGMINLAPTLADDVPITRVGVDYTSKNQLGDRIDAGRRFGDNNQWGARVNLLDREGDTAVDNEKRRTTLASVGLDYRGDRLRTSLDMGYQKQAFHGGRLGVNVSGVDFIPEVPKATSNYSQNWVYSNLESEFGMARAEYDVAPDWTL
;
A
#
# COMPACT_ATOMS: atom_id res chain seq x y z
N THR A 1 2.18 2.85 -2.60
CA THR A 1 2.27 2.29 -1.27
C THR A 1 2.73 3.32 -0.24
N GLN A 2 1.99 4.39 -0.11
CA GLN A 2 2.27 5.46 0.85
C GLN A 2 1.88 5.10 2.28
N MET A 3 1.05 4.07 2.47
CA MET A 3 0.66 3.53 3.77
C MET A 3 1.73 2.66 4.43
N VAL A 4 2.84 2.38 3.72
CA VAL A 4 3.85 1.42 4.16
C VAL A 4 5.19 2.11 4.30
N GLU A 5 5.73 2.13 5.51
CA GLU A 5 7.04 2.67 5.82
C GLU A 5 8.16 1.73 5.40
N ARG A 6 8.01 0.45 5.74
CA ARG A 6 9.02 -0.55 5.46
C ARG A 6 8.42 -1.80 4.81
N ARG A 7 9.11 -2.30 3.81
CA ARG A 7 8.84 -3.59 3.16
C ARG A 7 9.99 -4.52 3.44
N GLY A 8 9.73 -5.57 4.18
CA GLY A 8 10.67 -6.66 4.37
C GLY A 8 10.35 -7.78 3.39
N VAL A 9 11.32 -8.18 2.58
CA VAL A 9 11.20 -9.35 1.71
C VAL A 9 12.12 -10.43 2.23
N VAL A 10 11.57 -11.60 2.53
CA VAL A 10 12.32 -12.77 2.94
C VAL A 10 12.08 -13.86 1.90
N THR A 11 13.15 -14.32 1.27
CA THR A 11 13.09 -15.37 0.23
C THR A 11 13.29 -16.76 0.86
N GLY A 12 12.68 -17.78 0.27
CA GLY A 12 12.78 -19.17 0.72
C GLY A 12 11.70 -19.56 1.74
N ALA A 13 11.83 -20.77 2.29
CA ALA A 13 10.92 -21.32 3.28
C ALA A 13 11.08 -20.61 4.63
N ASN A 14 10.06 -19.88 5.06
CA ASN A 14 10.12 -18.99 6.24
C ASN A 14 8.95 -19.19 7.22
N ALA A 15 8.27 -20.34 7.15
CA ALA A 15 7.17 -20.69 8.05
C ALA A 15 7.54 -20.51 9.54
N MET A 16 8.73 -20.96 9.96
CA MET A 16 9.19 -20.83 11.33
C MET A 16 9.44 -19.37 11.76
N ARG A 17 9.90 -18.50 10.85
CA ARG A 17 10.15 -17.07 11.16
C ARG A 17 8.86 -16.26 11.27
N ASN A 18 7.81 -16.70 10.61
CA ASN A 18 6.55 -15.96 10.52
C ASN A 18 5.45 -16.52 11.44
N GLY A 19 5.70 -17.64 12.12
CA GLY A 19 4.71 -18.29 12.98
C GLY A 19 3.48 -18.81 12.24
N SER A 20 3.52 -18.88 10.90
CA SER A 20 2.41 -19.33 10.07
C SER A 20 2.62 -20.76 9.61
N ALA A 21 1.62 -21.62 9.84
CA ALA A 21 1.65 -23.03 9.42
C ALA A 21 1.59 -23.20 7.88
N SER A 22 1.13 -22.20 7.15
CA SER A 22 1.02 -22.19 5.69
C SER A 22 1.74 -20.99 5.10
N SER A 23 3.06 -21.02 5.04
CA SER A 23 3.82 -20.02 4.30
C SER A 23 4.21 -20.56 2.93
N GLY A 24 4.17 -19.68 1.92
CA GLY A 24 4.64 -20.02 0.58
C GLY A 24 6.13 -20.36 0.59
N VAL A 25 6.53 -21.38 -0.19
CA VAL A 25 7.94 -21.81 -0.33
C VAL A 25 8.81 -20.74 -0.99
N GLY A 26 8.20 -19.79 -1.72
CA GLY A 26 8.92 -18.75 -2.47
C GLY A 26 9.39 -17.55 -1.63
N GLY A 27 8.77 -17.31 -0.49
CA GLY A 27 9.13 -16.18 0.37
C GLY A 27 7.95 -15.49 1.03
N MET A 28 8.25 -14.39 1.74
CA MET A 28 7.28 -13.56 2.45
C MET A 28 7.57 -12.09 2.18
N ILE A 29 6.50 -11.32 2.06
CA ILE A 29 6.57 -9.85 2.06
C ILE A 29 5.91 -9.34 3.33
N ASN A 30 6.69 -8.70 4.19
CA ASN A 30 6.19 -8.03 5.39
C ASN A 30 6.03 -6.54 5.13
N LEU A 31 4.86 -6.01 5.41
CA LEU A 31 4.52 -4.60 5.24
C LEU A 31 4.33 -3.97 6.62
N ALA A 32 5.16 -3.01 6.97
CA ALA A 32 5.01 -2.25 8.20
C ALA A 32 4.26 -0.93 7.90
N PRO A 33 3.17 -0.64 8.61
CA PRO A 33 2.45 0.62 8.47
C PRO A 33 3.32 1.82 8.82
N THR A 34 2.92 2.98 8.34
CA THR A 34 3.62 4.24 8.56
C THR A 34 3.11 4.90 9.84
N LEU A 35 3.92 4.92 10.89
CA LEU A 35 3.64 5.59 12.16
C LEU A 35 4.30 6.98 12.23
N ALA A 36 3.96 7.75 13.28
CA ALA A 36 4.59 9.04 13.52
C ALA A 36 6.04 8.87 13.98
N ASP A 37 6.94 9.57 13.31
CA ASP A 37 8.36 9.64 13.68
C ASP A 37 8.58 10.71 14.76
N ASP A 38 9.76 10.67 15.41
CA ASP A 38 10.14 11.68 16.42
C ASP A 38 10.30 13.06 15.79
N VAL A 39 10.71 13.10 14.53
CA VAL A 39 10.76 14.34 13.76
C VAL A 39 9.40 14.62 13.11
N PRO A 40 8.78 15.78 13.40
CA PRO A 40 7.52 16.16 12.79
C PRO A 40 7.62 16.22 11.26
N ILE A 41 6.67 15.63 10.59
CA ILE A 41 6.62 15.61 9.13
C ILE A 41 5.35 16.30 8.63
N THR A 42 5.47 17.09 7.57
CA THR A 42 4.36 17.58 6.76
C THR A 42 4.85 17.67 5.33
N ARG A 43 4.34 16.79 4.49
CA ARG A 43 4.64 16.75 3.05
C ARG A 43 3.36 16.88 2.27
N VAL A 44 3.33 17.84 1.38
CA VAL A 44 2.32 17.96 0.34
C VAL A 44 3.02 17.77 -0.99
N GLY A 45 2.48 16.97 -1.85
CA GLY A 45 3.08 16.71 -3.16
C GLY A 45 2.04 16.61 -4.23
N VAL A 46 2.39 17.13 -5.40
CA VAL A 46 1.66 16.93 -6.66
C VAL A 46 2.57 16.11 -7.55
N ASP A 47 2.04 15.09 -8.17
CA ASP A 47 2.78 14.29 -9.14
C ASP A 47 2.02 14.16 -10.45
N TYR A 48 2.77 14.20 -11.53
CA TYR A 48 2.27 13.96 -12.86
C TYR A 48 2.92 12.69 -13.41
N THR A 49 2.10 11.78 -13.87
CA THR A 49 2.56 10.51 -14.41
C THR A 49 1.85 10.24 -15.72
N SER A 50 2.59 9.78 -16.72
CA SER A 50 2.13 9.20 -17.99
C SER A 50 0.85 9.80 -18.58
N LYS A 51 0.89 10.32 -19.78
CA LYS A 51 -0.19 11.00 -20.51
C LYS A 51 -0.83 12.14 -19.69
N ASN A 52 -1.87 11.91 -18.90
CA ASN A 52 -2.58 12.96 -18.15
C ASN A 52 -2.91 12.55 -16.72
N GLN A 53 -2.13 11.68 -16.10
CA GLN A 53 -2.35 11.28 -14.71
C GLN A 53 -1.80 12.33 -13.76
N LEU A 54 -2.69 13.02 -13.06
CA LEU A 54 -2.36 13.99 -12.00
C LEU A 54 -2.68 13.37 -10.63
N GLY A 55 -1.82 13.58 -9.66
CA GLY A 55 -2.00 13.08 -8.31
C GLY A 55 -1.62 14.09 -7.25
N ASP A 56 -2.42 14.16 -6.22
CA ASP A 56 -2.19 14.94 -5.01
C ASP A 56 -1.93 13.99 -3.84
N ARG A 57 -0.99 14.36 -2.97
CA ARG A 57 -0.68 13.57 -1.77
C ARG A 57 -0.40 14.46 -0.57
N ILE A 58 -0.81 13.98 0.60
CA ILE A 58 -0.52 14.57 1.90
C ILE A 58 0.03 13.47 2.80
N ASP A 59 1.12 13.79 3.50
CA ASP A 59 1.70 12.96 4.54
C ASP A 59 2.04 13.88 5.72
N ALA A 60 1.30 13.72 6.82
CA ALA A 60 1.46 14.53 8.01
C ALA A 60 1.54 13.64 9.24
N GLY A 61 2.60 13.82 10.03
CA GLY A 61 2.86 13.08 11.25
C GLY A 61 3.38 13.98 12.36
N ARG A 62 2.88 13.76 13.56
CA ARG A 62 3.25 14.51 14.78
C ARG A 62 3.26 13.58 15.98
N ARG A 63 4.17 13.89 16.90
CA ARG A 63 4.12 13.36 18.27
C ARG A 63 3.71 14.46 19.24
N PHE A 64 3.05 14.08 20.32
CA PHE A 64 2.53 14.99 21.34
C PHE A 64 2.47 14.31 22.72
N GLY A 65 2.17 15.10 23.76
CA GLY A 65 2.28 14.71 25.16
C GLY A 65 3.62 15.12 25.76
N ASP A 66 3.75 15.06 27.09
CA ASP A 66 4.89 15.61 27.83
C ASP A 66 6.24 14.97 27.42
N ASN A 67 6.21 13.70 27.06
CA ASN A 67 7.38 12.92 26.60
C ASN A 67 7.23 12.43 25.15
N ASN A 68 6.44 13.12 24.32
CA ASN A 68 6.16 12.69 22.96
C ASN A 68 5.60 11.25 22.86
N GLN A 69 4.89 10.81 23.91
CA GLN A 69 4.41 9.43 23.99
C GLN A 69 3.30 9.11 22.99
N TRP A 70 2.52 10.08 22.57
CA TRP A 70 1.47 9.90 21.58
C TRP A 70 1.96 10.26 20.19
N GLY A 71 1.66 9.43 19.23
CA GLY A 71 1.93 9.66 17.81
C GLY A 71 0.65 9.58 16.99
N ALA A 72 0.53 10.48 16.01
CA ALA A 72 -0.51 10.42 15.00
C ALA A 72 0.08 10.70 13.61
N ARG A 73 -0.27 9.91 12.62
CA ARG A 73 0.11 10.13 11.23
C ARG A 73 -1.04 9.87 10.29
N VAL A 74 -1.18 10.72 9.28
CA VAL A 74 -2.20 10.65 8.24
C VAL A 74 -1.52 10.65 6.89
N ASN A 75 -1.94 9.74 6.01
CA ASN A 75 -1.52 9.72 4.62
C ASN A 75 -2.77 9.75 3.73
N LEU A 76 -2.79 10.66 2.79
CA LEU A 76 -3.84 10.80 1.78
C LEU A 76 -3.22 10.81 0.39
N LEU A 77 -3.88 10.20 -0.57
CA LEU A 77 -3.54 10.24 -1.98
C LEU A 77 -4.82 10.20 -2.80
N ASP A 78 -4.94 11.09 -3.75
CA ASP A 78 -5.87 10.92 -4.88
C ASP A 78 -5.09 11.13 -6.18
N ARG A 79 -5.24 10.22 -7.12
CA ARG A 79 -4.60 10.27 -8.43
C ARG A 79 -5.57 9.82 -9.48
N GLU A 80 -5.75 10.61 -10.54
CA GLU A 80 -6.64 10.29 -11.63
C GLU A 80 -6.04 10.67 -12.98
N GLY A 81 -6.38 9.95 -14.03
CA GLY A 81 -6.07 10.30 -15.41
C GLY A 81 -5.82 9.10 -16.31
N ASP A 82 -5.40 9.40 -17.52
CA ASP A 82 -5.10 8.41 -18.57
C ASP A 82 -3.77 7.71 -18.27
N THR A 83 -3.72 6.41 -18.52
CA THR A 83 -2.47 5.63 -18.41
C THR A 83 -1.69 5.61 -19.73
N ALA A 84 -0.55 4.94 -19.74
CA ALA A 84 0.21 4.72 -20.97
C ALA A 84 -0.51 3.80 -21.97
N VAL A 85 -1.51 3.05 -21.51
CA VAL A 85 -2.33 2.14 -22.32
C VAL A 85 -3.46 2.95 -22.99
N ASP A 86 -3.72 2.69 -24.25
CA ASP A 86 -4.74 3.42 -25.03
C ASP A 86 -6.14 3.15 -24.46
N ASN A 87 -6.94 4.20 -24.30
CA ASN A 87 -8.30 4.17 -23.74
C ASN A 87 -8.40 3.60 -22.30
N GLU A 88 -7.30 3.54 -21.56
CA GLU A 88 -7.31 3.17 -20.15
C GLU A 88 -7.24 4.40 -19.26
N LYS A 89 -8.23 4.55 -18.37
CA LYS A 89 -8.23 5.53 -17.29
C LYS A 89 -8.11 4.83 -15.95
N ARG A 90 -7.37 5.47 -15.03
CA ARG A 90 -7.19 4.95 -13.68
C ARG A 90 -7.42 6.06 -12.66
N ARG A 91 -8.17 5.73 -11.60
CA ARG A 91 -8.22 6.54 -10.39
C ARG A 91 -7.76 5.70 -9.21
N THR A 92 -6.92 6.28 -8.36
CA THR A 92 -6.45 5.68 -7.11
C THR A 92 -6.67 6.66 -5.99
N THR A 93 -7.51 6.29 -5.03
CA THR A 93 -7.74 7.03 -3.79
C THR A 93 -7.21 6.21 -2.62
N LEU A 94 -6.50 6.85 -1.70
CA LEU A 94 -5.94 6.20 -0.53
C LEU A 94 -6.06 7.14 0.66
N ALA A 95 -6.48 6.59 1.79
CA ALA A 95 -6.46 7.25 3.09
C ALA A 95 -5.95 6.27 4.14
N SER A 96 -5.02 6.71 4.99
CA SER A 96 -4.61 5.92 6.15
C SER A 96 -4.34 6.79 7.35
N VAL A 97 -4.58 6.21 8.53
CA VAL A 97 -4.32 6.82 9.83
C VAL A 97 -3.57 5.83 10.68
N GLY A 98 -2.45 6.25 11.24
CA GLY A 98 -1.69 5.54 12.25
C GLY A 98 -1.71 6.33 13.55
N LEU A 99 -2.07 5.66 14.64
CA LEU A 99 -2.01 6.19 16.00
C LEU A 99 -1.10 5.29 16.81
N ASP A 100 -0.22 5.86 17.60
CA ASP A 100 0.64 5.09 18.48
C ASP A 100 0.84 5.75 19.86
N TYR A 101 1.06 4.90 20.84
CA TYR A 101 1.47 5.29 22.17
C TYR A 101 2.75 4.58 22.58
N ARG A 102 3.71 5.31 23.08
CA ARG A 102 5.01 4.82 23.57
C ARG A 102 5.19 5.24 25.03
N GLY A 103 4.84 4.36 25.94
CA GLY A 103 5.13 4.51 27.36
C GLY A 103 6.38 3.71 27.78
N ASP A 104 6.74 3.79 29.06
CA ASP A 104 7.93 3.12 29.59
C ASP A 104 7.87 1.61 29.46
N ARG A 105 6.69 1.02 29.65
CA ARG A 105 6.47 -0.44 29.57
C ARG A 105 5.42 -0.84 28.55
N LEU A 106 4.54 0.09 28.14
CA LEU A 106 3.44 -0.19 27.24
C LEU A 106 3.66 0.54 25.93
N ARG A 107 3.63 -0.18 24.82
CA ARG A 107 3.61 0.35 23.47
C ARG A 107 2.38 -0.18 22.75
N THR A 108 1.59 0.73 22.18
CA THR A 108 0.41 0.34 21.40
C THR A 108 0.39 1.05 20.07
N SER A 109 -0.17 0.42 19.06
CA SER A 109 -0.48 1.09 17.79
C SER A 109 -1.84 0.64 17.27
N LEU A 110 -2.48 1.56 16.54
CA LEU A 110 -3.70 1.34 15.79
C LEU A 110 -3.50 1.91 14.40
N ASP A 111 -3.59 1.07 13.40
CA ASP A 111 -3.44 1.42 12.00
C ASP A 111 -4.72 1.11 11.26
N MET A 112 -5.21 2.06 10.49
CA MET A 112 -6.38 1.91 9.64
C MET A 112 -6.07 2.47 8.26
N GLY A 113 -6.58 1.81 7.23
CA GLY A 113 -6.39 2.26 5.87
C GLY A 113 -7.52 1.84 4.94
N TYR A 114 -7.76 2.72 3.99
CA TYR A 114 -8.69 2.54 2.89
C TYR A 114 -7.98 2.81 1.57
N GLN A 115 -8.19 1.96 0.60
CA GLN A 115 -7.71 2.17 -0.76
C GLN A 115 -8.78 1.76 -1.76
N LYS A 116 -9.00 2.62 -2.76
CA LYS A 116 -9.84 2.33 -3.91
C LYS A 116 -9.03 2.52 -5.18
N GLN A 117 -9.15 1.56 -6.10
CA GLN A 117 -8.60 1.65 -7.45
C GLN A 117 -9.72 1.40 -8.45
N ALA A 118 -10.03 2.39 -9.25
CA ALA A 118 -10.99 2.30 -10.35
C ALA A 118 -10.24 2.30 -11.68
N PHE A 119 -10.57 1.35 -12.53
CA PHE A 119 -10.03 1.21 -13.89
C PHE A 119 -11.19 1.26 -14.87
N HIS A 120 -11.06 2.05 -15.90
CA HIS A 120 -11.94 2.05 -17.07
C HIS A 120 -11.11 1.68 -18.29
N GLY A 121 -11.64 0.79 -19.13
CA GLY A 121 -10.93 0.31 -20.30
C GLY A 121 -9.67 -0.50 -19.93
N GLY A 122 -9.66 -1.19 -18.79
CA GLY A 122 -8.50 -1.94 -18.31
C GLY A 122 -8.03 -2.98 -19.34
N ARG A 123 -6.71 -3.10 -19.49
CA ARG A 123 -6.10 -3.98 -20.48
C ARG A 123 -6.44 -5.44 -20.23
N LEU A 124 -6.94 -6.12 -21.25
CA LEU A 124 -7.20 -7.55 -21.23
C LEU A 124 -6.01 -8.35 -21.76
N GLY A 125 -5.81 -9.55 -21.21
CA GLY A 125 -4.89 -10.52 -21.77
C GLY A 125 -5.48 -11.15 -23.04
N VAL A 126 -4.64 -11.37 -24.06
CA VAL A 126 -5.01 -12.10 -25.28
C VAL A 126 -4.58 -13.54 -25.11
N ASN A 127 -5.55 -14.47 -25.21
CA ASN A 127 -5.26 -15.89 -25.20
C ASN A 127 -4.90 -16.36 -26.62
N VAL A 128 -3.72 -16.92 -26.76
CA VAL A 128 -3.18 -17.43 -28.06
C VAL A 128 -3.09 -18.96 -28.12
N SER A 129 -3.70 -19.66 -27.16
CA SER A 129 -3.61 -21.12 -27.08
C SER A 129 -4.27 -21.87 -28.26
N GLY A 130 -5.10 -21.19 -29.05
CA GLY A 130 -5.81 -21.80 -30.22
C GLY A 130 -5.19 -21.49 -31.57
N VAL A 131 -3.96 -20.94 -31.61
CA VAL A 131 -3.29 -20.63 -32.90
C VAL A 131 -2.01 -21.44 -33.07
N ASP A 132 -1.74 -21.86 -34.32
CA ASP A 132 -0.57 -22.69 -34.69
C ASP A 132 0.67 -21.85 -35.02
N PHE A 133 0.63 -20.55 -34.80
CA PHE A 133 1.72 -19.61 -35.06
C PHE A 133 1.95 -18.68 -33.91
N ILE A 134 3.12 -18.09 -33.78
CA ILE A 134 3.43 -17.06 -32.82
C ILE A 134 2.95 -15.70 -33.38
N PRO A 135 1.91 -15.07 -32.79
CA PRO A 135 1.44 -13.78 -33.25
C PRO A 135 2.50 -12.68 -33.12
N GLU A 136 2.41 -11.67 -33.97
CA GLU A 136 3.26 -10.48 -33.84
C GLU A 136 3.00 -9.81 -32.49
N VAL A 137 4.09 -9.35 -31.85
CA VAL A 137 4.01 -8.68 -30.55
C VAL A 137 3.28 -7.34 -30.70
N PRO A 138 2.16 -7.13 -29.99
CA PRO A 138 1.43 -5.87 -30.07
C PRO A 138 2.24 -4.72 -29.47
N LYS A 139 1.93 -3.49 -29.87
CA LYS A 139 2.52 -2.30 -29.24
C LYS A 139 2.23 -2.29 -27.74
N ALA A 140 3.17 -1.79 -26.96
CA ALA A 140 3.03 -1.71 -25.50
C ALA A 140 1.80 -0.88 -25.03
N THR A 141 1.34 0.03 -25.87
CA THR A 141 0.15 0.86 -25.61
C THR A 141 -1.16 0.23 -26.07
N SER A 142 -1.13 -0.84 -26.89
CA SER A 142 -2.33 -1.44 -27.46
C SER A 142 -3.28 -1.95 -26.39
N ASN A 143 -4.56 -1.64 -26.56
CA ASN A 143 -5.65 -2.06 -25.70
C ASN A 143 -6.74 -2.73 -26.55
N TYR A 144 -7.02 -3.99 -26.25
CA TYR A 144 -8.06 -4.77 -26.91
C TYR A 144 -9.36 -4.82 -26.09
N SER A 145 -9.41 -4.05 -25.00
CA SER A 145 -10.57 -3.97 -24.13
C SER A 145 -11.69 -3.17 -24.76
N GLN A 146 -12.92 -3.48 -24.38
CA GLN A 146 -14.09 -2.70 -24.78
C GLN A 146 -14.21 -1.44 -23.89
N ASN A 147 -14.76 -0.35 -24.45
CA ASN A 147 -14.85 0.93 -23.75
C ASN A 147 -15.73 0.90 -22.49
N TRP A 148 -16.61 -0.08 -22.34
CA TRP A 148 -17.49 -0.23 -21.17
C TRP A 148 -16.91 -1.11 -20.07
N VAL A 149 -15.71 -1.69 -20.27
CA VAL A 149 -15.09 -2.51 -19.26
C VAL A 149 -14.58 -1.63 -18.12
N TYR A 150 -14.91 -2.00 -16.92
CA TYR A 150 -14.41 -1.34 -15.71
C TYR A 150 -14.11 -2.36 -14.62
N SER A 151 -13.25 -1.96 -13.69
CA SER A 151 -12.96 -2.72 -12.48
C SER A 151 -12.78 -1.76 -11.32
N ASN A 152 -13.46 -2.01 -10.21
CA ASN A 152 -13.32 -1.28 -8.97
C ASN A 152 -12.79 -2.25 -7.90
N LEU A 153 -11.59 -1.95 -7.40
CA LEU A 153 -10.96 -2.69 -6.32
C LEU A 153 -10.95 -1.82 -5.08
N GLU A 154 -11.57 -2.29 -4.02
CA GLU A 154 -11.59 -1.63 -2.72
C GLU A 154 -10.91 -2.52 -1.70
N SER A 155 -10.12 -1.93 -0.83
CA SER A 155 -9.42 -2.61 0.24
C SER A 155 -9.44 -1.75 1.49
N GLU A 156 -9.88 -2.34 2.57
CA GLU A 156 -9.87 -1.75 3.90
C GLU A 156 -9.07 -2.66 4.83
N PHE A 157 -8.32 -2.06 5.73
CA PHE A 157 -7.64 -2.81 6.77
C PHE A 157 -7.65 -2.05 8.09
N GLY A 158 -7.64 -2.80 9.18
CA GLY A 158 -7.40 -2.30 10.52
C GLY A 158 -6.49 -3.25 11.26
N MET A 159 -5.51 -2.71 11.96
CA MET A 159 -4.58 -3.48 12.77
C MET A 159 -4.35 -2.78 14.11
N ALA A 160 -4.46 -3.54 15.20
CA ALA A 160 -4.10 -3.09 16.53
C ALA A 160 -2.95 -3.96 17.04
N ARG A 161 -1.97 -3.33 17.68
CA ARG A 161 -0.83 -3.99 18.30
C ARG A 161 -0.63 -3.44 19.71
N ALA A 162 -0.33 -4.30 20.65
CA ALA A 162 0.07 -3.94 22.00
C ALA A 162 1.30 -4.76 22.40
N GLU A 163 2.27 -4.09 22.99
CA GLU A 163 3.47 -4.71 23.55
C GLU A 163 3.63 -4.23 24.99
N TYR A 164 3.90 -5.14 25.90
CA TYR A 164 4.10 -4.84 27.31
C TYR A 164 5.34 -5.51 27.85
N ASP A 165 6.25 -4.71 28.39
CA ASP A 165 7.48 -5.19 29.03
C ASP A 165 7.16 -5.65 30.47
N VAL A 166 7.02 -6.97 30.63
CA VAL A 166 6.73 -7.60 31.93
C VAL A 166 7.96 -7.54 32.85
N ALA A 167 9.14 -7.74 32.28
CA ALA A 167 10.44 -7.67 32.93
C ALA A 167 11.49 -7.11 31.95
N PRO A 168 12.69 -6.71 32.41
CA PRO A 168 13.72 -6.11 31.55
C PRO A 168 14.02 -6.88 30.24
N ASP A 169 13.90 -8.22 30.27
CA ASP A 169 14.21 -9.10 29.15
C ASP A 169 12.97 -9.83 28.60
N TRP A 170 11.77 -9.45 29.04
CA TRP A 170 10.52 -10.11 28.65
C TRP A 170 9.47 -9.13 28.18
N THR A 171 9.12 -9.20 26.90
CA THR A 171 8.01 -8.45 26.28
C THR A 171 6.92 -9.43 25.84
N LEU A 172 5.69 -9.10 26.17
CA LEU A 172 4.48 -9.76 25.66
C LEU A 172 3.93 -8.98 24.49
#